data_507009fc1a19edba6dbd0b83b32c910e
#
_entry.id   507009fc1a19edba6dbd0b83b32c910e
#
_cell.length_a   1.000
_cell.length_b   1.000
_cell.length_c   1.000
_cell.angle_alpha   90.00
_cell.angle_beta   90.00
_cell.angle_gamma   90.00
#
_symmetry.space_group_name_H-M   'P 1'
#
loop_
_entity.id
_entity.type
_entity.pdbx_description
1 polymer ?
#
loop_
_entity_poly.entity_id
_entity_poly.type
_entity_poly.pdbx_seq_one_letter_code
_entity_poly.pdbx_strand_id
1 'polypeptide(L)'
;LGGFVCYSDISEMFSSSYNYPFEMEQKLIKEIQLGNFTNAKAIVSEVIQSNIDSKRYISRDIIRCLMFDLLGTVMKTLDAKEESQQLIKQLKPAKRLAECTDLQSMKKVIEEILLKCCEFFRVETSNDEKLYYKIQAYIRENYWDPNLSVAFIAEQFSISPVTLSRKFREITGCKITTFLS
;
A
#
# COMPACT_ATOMS: atom_id res chain seq x y z
N LEU A 1 33.39 41.14 17.20
CA LEU A 1 31.98 41.15 17.61
C LEU A 1 31.51 39.70 17.71
N GLY A 2 31.67 39.09 18.90
CA GLY A 2 31.19 37.75 19.19
C GLY A 2 29.69 37.82 19.52
N GLY A 3 28.84 37.32 18.66
CA GLY A 3 27.42 37.16 18.97
C GLY A 3 27.24 36.00 19.95
N PHE A 4 26.63 36.25 21.12
CA PHE A 4 26.15 35.22 22.01
C PHE A 4 24.96 34.53 21.35
N VAL A 5 25.10 33.27 20.95
CA VAL A 5 23.98 32.44 20.54
C VAL A 5 23.32 31.90 21.83
N CYS A 6 22.08 32.27 22.06
CA CYS A 6 21.33 31.84 23.24
C CYS A 6 20.94 30.36 23.10
N TYR A 7 20.97 29.59 24.21
CA TYR A 7 20.57 28.17 24.16
C TYR A 7 19.13 27.95 23.69
N SER A 8 18.24 28.96 23.90
CA SER A 8 16.90 29.00 23.36
C SER A 8 16.88 29.04 21.83
N ASP A 9 17.81 29.79 21.21
CA ASP A 9 17.88 29.95 19.76
C ASP A 9 18.36 28.65 19.08
N ILE A 10 19.20 27.89 19.79
CA ILE A 10 19.65 26.56 19.32
C ILE A 10 18.52 25.54 19.45
N SER A 11 17.75 25.56 20.53
CA SER A 11 16.65 24.61 20.74
C SER A 11 15.50 24.81 19.74
N GLU A 12 15.28 26.05 19.27
CA GLU A 12 14.31 26.34 18.19
C GLU A 12 14.79 25.94 16.81
N MET A 13 16.09 25.74 16.58
CA MET A 13 16.67 25.31 15.31
C MET A 13 16.60 23.80 15.11
N PHE A 14 16.38 23.01 16.16
CA PHE A 14 16.28 21.56 16.06
C PHE A 14 14.81 21.10 16.15
N SER A 15 14.33 20.48 15.07
CA SER A 15 13.04 19.80 15.13
C SER A 15 13.19 18.49 15.91
N SER A 16 12.39 18.32 16.96
CA SER A 16 12.29 17.06 17.70
C SER A 16 11.32 16.07 17.08
N SER A 17 10.63 16.46 15.99
CA SER A 17 9.62 15.64 15.32
C SER A 17 9.66 15.86 13.80
N TYR A 18 9.21 14.88 13.07
CA TYR A 18 8.92 14.98 11.63
C TYR A 18 7.43 15.21 11.40
N ASN A 19 7.09 15.69 10.20
CA ASN A 19 5.72 15.90 9.76
C ASN A 19 5.34 14.83 8.72
N TYR A 20 4.43 13.93 9.09
CA TYR A 20 3.80 12.96 8.20
C TYR A 20 2.29 12.96 8.44
N PRO A 21 1.54 13.84 7.74
CA PRO A 21 0.11 14.00 7.94
C PRO A 21 -0.67 12.72 7.61
N PHE A 22 -1.73 12.46 8.38
CA PHE A 22 -2.62 11.32 8.17
C PHE A 22 -3.20 11.28 6.75
N GLU A 23 -3.52 12.44 6.16
CA GLU A 23 -4.02 12.51 4.79
C GLU A 23 -2.99 11.98 3.77
N MET A 24 -1.70 12.22 3.99
CA MET A 24 -0.63 11.70 3.13
C MET A 24 -0.46 10.19 3.32
N GLU A 25 -0.57 9.69 4.55
CA GLU A 25 -0.59 8.26 4.83
C GLU A 25 -1.74 7.56 4.09
N GLN A 26 -2.97 8.09 4.19
CA GLN A 26 -4.14 7.50 3.52
C GLN A 26 -4.03 7.55 1.98
N LYS A 27 -3.50 8.65 1.43
CA LYS A 27 -3.21 8.75 -0.01
C LYS A 27 -2.19 7.70 -0.44
N LEU A 28 -1.11 7.53 0.32
CA LEU A 28 -0.06 6.55 0.01
C LEU A 28 -0.63 5.12 0.01
N ILE A 29 -1.41 4.76 1.03
CA ILE A 29 -2.08 3.45 1.12
C ILE A 29 -2.94 3.21 -0.12
N LYS A 30 -3.77 4.19 -0.50
CA LYS A 30 -4.66 4.09 -1.65
C LYS A 30 -3.89 3.88 -2.97
N GLU A 31 -2.84 4.67 -3.23
CA GLU A 31 -2.06 4.54 -4.46
C GLU A 31 -1.32 3.20 -4.56
N ILE A 32 -0.84 2.66 -3.42
CA ILE A 32 -0.23 1.33 -3.37
C ILE A 32 -1.26 0.25 -3.71
N GLN A 33 -2.46 0.30 -3.10
CA GLN A 33 -3.54 -0.66 -3.34
C GLN A 33 -4.07 -0.62 -4.78
N LEU A 34 -3.99 0.56 -5.43
CA LEU A 34 -4.28 0.71 -6.87
C LEU A 34 -3.13 0.23 -7.78
N GLY A 35 -1.98 -0.17 -7.22
CA GLY A 35 -0.79 -0.54 -7.99
C GLY A 35 -0.12 0.64 -8.69
N ASN A 36 -0.39 1.87 -8.27
CA ASN A 36 0.08 3.10 -8.91
C ASN A 36 1.42 3.56 -8.32
N PHE A 37 2.50 2.90 -8.74
CA PHE A 37 3.85 3.19 -8.26
C PHE A 37 4.28 4.64 -8.45
N THR A 38 3.94 5.26 -9.59
CA THR A 38 4.38 6.63 -9.90
C THR A 38 3.84 7.64 -8.89
N ASN A 39 2.55 7.58 -8.59
CA ASN A 39 1.93 8.46 -7.60
C ASN A 39 2.39 8.13 -6.17
N ALA A 40 2.47 6.85 -5.82
CA ALA A 40 2.95 6.43 -4.50
C ALA A 40 4.40 6.91 -4.24
N LYS A 41 5.28 6.79 -5.24
CA LYS A 41 6.66 7.33 -5.18
C LYS A 41 6.68 8.85 -5.03
N ALA A 42 5.81 9.57 -5.75
CA ALA A 42 5.71 11.03 -5.63
C ALA A 42 5.32 11.45 -4.22
N ILE A 43 4.34 10.79 -3.61
CA ILE A 43 3.91 11.05 -2.22
C ILE A 43 5.07 10.80 -1.23
N VAL A 44 5.77 9.68 -1.33
CA VAL A 44 6.93 9.39 -0.48
C VAL A 44 8.00 10.47 -0.63
N SER A 45 8.28 10.89 -1.86
CA SER A 45 9.28 11.94 -2.14
C SER A 45 8.85 13.29 -1.55
N GLU A 46 7.57 13.66 -1.67
CA GLU A 46 7.00 14.89 -1.10
C GLU A 46 7.13 14.91 0.43
N VAL A 47 6.74 13.82 1.10
CA VAL A 47 6.85 13.69 2.56
C VAL A 47 8.32 13.82 3.02
N ILE A 48 9.24 13.18 2.35
CA ILE A 48 10.66 13.26 2.69
C ILE A 48 11.17 14.68 2.46
N GLN A 49 10.87 15.27 1.29
CA GLN A 49 11.38 16.57 0.91
C GLN A 49 10.85 17.68 1.83
N SER A 50 9.56 17.68 2.16
CA SER A 50 8.95 18.67 3.06
C SER A 50 9.59 18.67 4.46
N ASN A 51 10.10 17.53 4.91
CA ASN A 51 10.79 17.43 6.18
C ASN A 51 12.26 17.90 6.09
N ILE A 52 12.93 17.74 4.95
CA ILE A 52 14.31 18.19 4.74
C ILE A 52 14.37 19.70 4.47
N ASP A 53 13.44 20.21 3.66
CA ASP A 53 13.38 21.64 3.27
C ASP A 53 12.86 22.53 4.39
N SER A 54 12.32 21.97 5.48
CA SER A 54 11.94 22.75 6.65
C SER A 54 13.18 23.50 7.14
N LYS A 55 13.04 24.81 7.41
CA LYS A 55 14.13 25.68 7.92
C LYS A 55 14.73 25.23 9.27
N ARG A 56 14.30 24.08 9.77
CA ARG A 56 14.74 23.47 11.02
C ARG A 56 15.68 22.33 10.73
N TYR A 57 16.77 22.26 11.47
CA TYR A 57 17.71 21.15 11.39
C TYR A 57 17.04 19.88 11.91
N ILE A 58 16.79 18.91 11.02
CA ILE A 58 16.31 17.57 11.41
C ILE A 58 17.51 16.68 11.68
N SER A 59 17.51 16.04 12.85
CA SER A 59 18.54 15.06 13.19
C SER A 59 18.43 13.81 12.32
N ARG A 60 19.56 13.09 12.15
CA ARG A 60 19.58 11.80 11.43
C ARG A 60 18.61 10.78 12.03
N ASP A 61 18.46 10.79 13.35
CA ASP A 61 17.59 9.85 14.06
C ASP A 61 16.11 10.12 13.74
N ILE A 62 15.72 11.40 13.69
CA ILE A 62 14.34 11.79 13.31
C ILE A 62 14.05 11.42 11.87
N ILE A 63 15.01 11.62 10.95
CA ILE A 63 14.86 11.16 9.55
C ILE A 63 14.70 9.62 9.51
N ARG A 64 15.48 8.88 10.28
CA ARG A 64 15.32 7.43 10.35
C ARG A 64 13.95 7.03 10.86
N CYS A 65 13.43 7.69 11.89
CA CYS A 65 12.07 7.46 12.38
C CYS A 65 11.03 7.68 11.28
N LEU A 66 11.12 8.78 10.53
CA LEU A 66 10.24 9.04 9.38
C LEU A 66 10.33 7.92 8.33
N MET A 67 11.53 7.45 8.00
CA MET A 67 11.72 6.39 7.00
C MET A 67 11.11 5.05 7.46
N PHE A 68 11.21 4.73 8.78
CA PHE A 68 10.54 3.55 9.32
C PHE A 68 9.02 3.70 9.38
N ASP A 69 8.49 4.91 9.61
CA ASP A 69 7.05 5.17 9.59
C ASP A 69 6.47 5.04 8.17
N LEU A 70 7.15 5.61 7.16
CA LEU A 70 6.83 5.40 5.75
C LEU A 70 6.84 3.90 5.38
N LEU A 71 7.87 3.16 5.83
CA LEU A 71 7.91 1.72 5.65
C LEU A 71 6.73 1.02 6.33
N GLY A 72 6.39 1.43 7.56
CA GLY A 72 5.23 0.92 8.29
C GLY A 72 3.93 1.11 7.51
N THR A 73 3.74 2.29 6.92
CA THR A 73 2.58 2.57 6.05
C THR A 73 2.52 1.64 4.85
N VAL A 74 3.65 1.41 4.16
CA VAL A 74 3.72 0.45 3.05
C VAL A 74 3.36 -0.96 3.53
N MET A 75 3.86 -1.39 4.68
CA MET A 75 3.56 -2.72 5.24
C MET A 75 2.10 -2.87 5.70
N LYS A 76 1.45 -1.79 6.16
CA LYS A 76 0.00 -1.80 6.51
C LYS A 76 -0.90 -2.11 5.32
N THR A 77 -0.45 -1.90 4.08
CA THR A 77 -1.23 -2.23 2.89
C THR A 77 -1.34 -3.73 2.64
N LEU A 78 -0.36 -4.50 3.13
CA LEU A 78 -0.30 -5.94 2.96
C LEU A 78 -1.12 -6.61 4.07
N ASP A 79 -2.14 -7.33 3.68
CA ASP A 79 -2.99 -8.08 4.60
C ASP A 79 -2.30 -9.36 5.14
N ALA A 80 -3.03 -10.12 5.96
CA ALA A 80 -2.52 -11.37 6.53
C ALA A 80 -2.56 -12.58 5.58
N LYS A 81 -2.81 -12.39 4.28
CA LYS A 81 -2.80 -13.47 3.30
C LYS A 81 -1.43 -14.11 3.17
N GLU A 82 -1.40 -15.36 2.76
CA GLU A 82 -0.17 -16.14 2.64
C GLU A 82 0.80 -15.53 1.61
N GLU A 83 0.26 -15.05 0.49
CA GLU A 83 1.03 -14.40 -0.58
C GLU A 83 1.71 -13.11 -0.08
N SER A 84 0.99 -12.30 0.71
CA SER A 84 1.53 -11.09 1.34
C SER A 84 2.65 -11.42 2.31
N GLN A 85 2.49 -12.49 3.11
CA GLN A 85 3.51 -12.95 4.05
C GLN A 85 4.77 -13.47 3.34
N GLN A 86 4.62 -14.15 2.20
CA GLN A 86 5.74 -14.58 1.37
C GLN A 86 6.50 -13.38 0.81
N LEU A 87 5.79 -12.36 0.31
CA LEU A 87 6.40 -11.12 -0.18
C LEU A 87 7.21 -10.43 0.92
N ILE A 88 6.66 -10.28 2.13
CA ILE A 88 7.35 -9.66 3.27
C ILE A 88 8.63 -10.45 3.63
N LYS A 89 8.55 -11.79 3.67
CA LYS A 89 9.71 -12.64 3.96
C LYS A 89 10.82 -12.49 2.91
N GLN A 90 10.47 -12.34 1.64
CA GLN A 90 11.42 -12.13 0.56
C GLN A 90 12.06 -10.74 0.61
N LEU A 91 11.26 -9.71 0.83
CA LEU A 91 11.73 -8.32 0.84
C LEU A 91 12.59 -7.97 2.04
N LYS A 92 12.37 -8.60 3.20
CA LYS A 92 13.07 -8.32 4.48
C LYS A 92 13.14 -6.81 4.77
N PRO A 93 11.99 -6.09 4.72
CA PRO A 93 11.98 -4.64 4.60
C PRO A 93 12.65 -3.93 5.77
N ALA A 94 12.32 -4.31 7.01
CA ALA A 94 12.87 -3.68 8.20
C ALA A 94 14.39 -3.92 8.35
N LYS A 95 14.88 -5.14 8.02
CA LYS A 95 16.30 -5.45 8.04
C LYS A 95 17.06 -4.59 7.04
N ARG A 96 16.60 -4.57 5.78
CA ARG A 96 17.25 -3.77 4.71
C ARG A 96 17.31 -2.28 5.05
N LEU A 97 16.22 -1.73 5.61
CA LEU A 97 16.19 -0.32 5.99
C LEU A 97 17.11 -0.04 7.18
N ALA A 98 17.20 -0.95 8.16
CA ALA A 98 18.08 -0.80 9.32
C ALA A 98 19.58 -0.82 8.95
N GLU A 99 19.96 -1.57 7.89
CA GLU A 99 21.34 -1.67 7.40
C GLU A 99 21.79 -0.43 6.61
N CYS A 100 20.88 0.48 6.23
CA CYS A 100 21.23 1.70 5.54
C CYS A 100 21.94 2.70 6.46
N THR A 101 23.01 3.32 5.95
CA THR A 101 23.83 4.28 6.68
C THR A 101 23.51 5.73 6.35
N ASP A 102 22.85 5.99 5.24
CA ASP A 102 22.53 7.32 4.70
C ASP A 102 21.11 7.39 4.14
N LEU A 103 20.60 8.62 4.00
CA LEU A 103 19.24 8.88 3.52
C LEU A 103 19.01 8.37 2.10
N GLN A 104 20.02 8.44 1.24
CA GLN A 104 19.87 8.06 -0.16
C GLN A 104 19.67 6.55 -0.30
N SER A 105 20.43 5.76 0.45
CA SER A 105 20.26 4.31 0.51
C SER A 105 18.90 3.92 1.11
N MET A 106 18.44 4.64 2.16
CA MET A 106 17.10 4.43 2.74
C MET A 106 15.98 4.72 1.73
N LYS A 107 16.06 5.85 1.00
CA LYS A 107 15.09 6.18 -0.07
C LYS A 107 15.02 5.07 -1.11
N LYS A 108 16.15 4.60 -1.59
CA LYS A 108 16.24 3.53 -2.59
C LYS A 108 15.58 2.25 -2.10
N VAL A 109 15.84 1.85 -0.85
CA VAL A 109 15.20 0.65 -0.25
C VAL A 109 13.70 0.80 -0.18
N ILE A 110 13.18 1.96 0.26
CA ILE A 110 11.73 2.20 0.31
C ILE A 110 11.12 2.18 -1.10
N GLU A 111 11.76 2.81 -2.09
CA GLU A 111 11.28 2.81 -3.47
C GLU A 111 11.20 1.40 -4.07
N GLU A 112 12.22 0.57 -3.82
CA GLU A 112 12.23 -0.83 -4.28
C GLU A 112 11.11 -1.66 -3.63
N ILE A 113 10.89 -1.49 -2.31
CA ILE A 113 9.82 -2.18 -1.59
C ILE A 113 8.45 -1.70 -2.10
N LEU A 114 8.29 -0.38 -2.25
CA LEU A 114 7.08 0.25 -2.77
C LEU A 114 6.73 -0.28 -4.17
N LEU A 115 7.72 -0.39 -5.05
CA LEU A 115 7.53 -0.96 -6.39
C LEU A 115 6.99 -2.38 -6.31
N LYS A 116 7.60 -3.23 -5.48
CA LYS A 116 7.16 -4.62 -5.31
C LYS A 116 5.75 -4.75 -4.73
N CYS A 117 5.39 -3.89 -3.78
CA CYS A 117 4.04 -3.85 -3.25
C CYS A 117 3.02 -3.41 -4.32
N CYS A 118 3.32 -2.37 -5.11
CA CYS A 118 2.46 -1.93 -6.21
C CYS A 118 2.31 -3.00 -7.30
N GLU A 119 3.39 -3.70 -7.65
CA GLU A 119 3.35 -4.84 -8.58
C GLU A 119 2.45 -5.96 -8.06
N PHE A 120 2.55 -6.29 -6.77
CA PHE A 120 1.72 -7.30 -6.12
C PHE A 120 0.24 -6.97 -6.25
N PHE A 121 -0.19 -5.76 -5.89
CA PHE A 121 -1.60 -5.35 -6.00
C PHE A 121 -2.09 -5.29 -7.44
N ARG A 122 -1.26 -4.86 -8.39
CA ARG A 122 -1.62 -4.84 -9.82
C ARG A 122 -1.87 -6.25 -10.36
N VAL A 123 -1.08 -7.23 -9.95
CA VAL A 123 -1.28 -8.64 -10.33
C VAL A 123 -2.56 -9.19 -9.69
N GLU A 124 -2.81 -8.88 -8.42
CA GLU A 124 -4.03 -9.28 -7.71
C GLU A 124 -5.28 -8.72 -8.40
N THR A 125 -5.31 -7.43 -8.69
CA THR A 125 -6.42 -6.78 -9.41
C THR A 125 -6.66 -7.40 -10.78
N SER A 126 -5.59 -7.65 -11.56
CA SER A 126 -5.70 -8.31 -12.86
C SER A 126 -6.24 -9.74 -12.77
N ASN A 127 -5.90 -10.48 -11.72
CA ASN A 127 -6.42 -11.82 -11.49
C ASN A 127 -7.89 -11.80 -11.09
N ASP A 128 -8.31 -10.86 -10.27
CA ASP A 128 -9.70 -10.68 -9.86
C ASP A 128 -10.58 -10.27 -11.06
N GLU A 129 -10.10 -9.38 -11.92
CA GLU A 129 -10.79 -9.03 -13.17
C GLU A 129 -10.92 -10.25 -14.11
N LYS A 130 -9.87 -11.03 -14.30
CA LYS A 130 -9.92 -12.26 -15.11
C LYS A 130 -10.89 -13.28 -14.53
N LEU A 131 -10.91 -13.45 -13.21
CA LEU A 131 -11.86 -14.32 -12.53
C LEU A 131 -13.29 -13.82 -12.74
N TYR A 132 -13.54 -12.53 -12.62
CA TYR A 132 -14.83 -11.92 -12.87
C TYR A 132 -15.34 -12.22 -14.30
N TYR A 133 -14.52 -12.00 -15.32
CA TYR A 133 -14.92 -12.28 -16.71
C TYR A 133 -15.26 -13.77 -16.93
N LYS A 134 -14.50 -14.69 -16.31
CA LYS A 134 -14.81 -16.13 -16.36
C LYS A 134 -16.14 -16.45 -15.67
N ILE A 135 -16.42 -15.86 -14.51
CA ILE A 135 -17.68 -16.05 -13.80
C ILE A 135 -18.85 -15.48 -14.61
N GLN A 136 -18.69 -14.30 -15.22
CA GLN A 136 -19.72 -13.69 -16.07
C GLN A 136 -20.03 -14.55 -17.30
N ALA A 137 -19.00 -15.08 -17.97
CA ALA A 137 -19.17 -16.01 -19.09
C ALA A 137 -19.92 -17.28 -18.66
N TYR A 138 -19.51 -17.87 -17.52
CA TYR A 138 -20.15 -19.06 -16.97
C TYR A 138 -21.63 -18.84 -16.65
N ILE A 139 -22.00 -17.69 -16.05
CA ILE A 139 -23.39 -17.34 -15.77
C ILE A 139 -24.19 -17.25 -17.08
N ARG A 140 -23.65 -16.61 -18.13
CA ARG A 140 -24.33 -16.47 -19.43
C ARG A 140 -24.56 -17.80 -20.12
N GLU A 141 -23.59 -18.72 -20.03
CA GLU A 141 -23.66 -20.04 -20.65
C GLU A 141 -24.64 -20.97 -19.91
N ASN A 142 -24.81 -20.77 -18.61
CA ASN A 142 -25.64 -21.63 -17.76
C ASN A 142 -26.89 -20.93 -17.21
N TYR A 143 -27.28 -19.79 -17.79
CA TYR A 143 -28.41 -18.98 -17.32
C TYR A 143 -29.74 -19.75 -17.22
N TRP A 144 -29.91 -20.78 -18.05
CA TRP A 144 -31.13 -21.60 -18.11
C TRP A 144 -31.15 -22.74 -17.09
N ASP A 145 -30.07 -22.96 -16.34
CA ASP A 145 -30.00 -24.01 -15.33
C ASP A 145 -30.75 -23.54 -14.06
N PRO A 146 -31.85 -24.21 -13.67
CA PRO A 146 -32.61 -23.87 -12.47
C PRO A 146 -31.81 -24.04 -11.17
N ASN A 147 -30.68 -24.77 -11.20
CA ASN A 147 -29.78 -24.97 -10.06
C ASN A 147 -28.70 -23.89 -9.97
N LEU A 148 -28.64 -22.98 -10.94
CA LEU A 148 -27.63 -21.92 -10.94
C LEU A 148 -27.81 -21.01 -9.73
N SER A 149 -26.90 -21.10 -8.78
CA SER A 149 -26.92 -20.34 -7.53
C SER A 149 -25.54 -19.79 -7.22
N VAL A 150 -25.48 -18.79 -6.33
CA VAL A 150 -24.19 -18.24 -5.86
C VAL A 150 -23.29 -19.32 -5.27
N ALA A 151 -23.87 -20.27 -4.52
CA ALA A 151 -23.14 -21.39 -3.92
C ALA A 151 -22.57 -22.32 -5.01
N PHE A 152 -23.37 -22.65 -6.03
CA PHE A 152 -22.96 -23.52 -7.14
C PHE A 152 -21.82 -22.86 -7.97
N ILE A 153 -21.96 -21.57 -8.29
CA ILE A 153 -20.91 -20.82 -9.00
C ILE A 153 -19.63 -20.79 -8.15
N ALA A 154 -19.73 -20.51 -6.85
CA ALA A 154 -18.58 -20.44 -5.97
C ALA A 154 -17.82 -21.77 -5.91
N GLU A 155 -18.52 -22.89 -5.89
CA GLU A 155 -17.95 -24.25 -5.95
C GLU A 155 -17.20 -24.49 -7.26
N GLN A 156 -17.78 -24.12 -8.41
CA GLN A 156 -17.15 -24.26 -9.73
C GLN A 156 -15.82 -23.52 -9.85
N PHE A 157 -15.72 -22.37 -9.17
CA PHE A 157 -14.48 -21.56 -9.19
C PHE A 157 -13.60 -21.78 -7.96
N SER A 158 -13.91 -22.77 -7.10
CA SER A 158 -13.15 -23.11 -5.89
C SER A 158 -12.94 -21.92 -4.94
N ILE A 159 -13.96 -21.06 -4.81
CA ILE A 159 -13.96 -19.92 -3.90
C ILE A 159 -15.17 -19.97 -2.97
N SER A 160 -15.11 -19.26 -1.82
CA SER A 160 -16.28 -19.21 -0.94
C SER A 160 -17.39 -18.33 -1.52
N PRO A 161 -18.69 -18.62 -1.28
CA PRO A 161 -19.81 -17.77 -1.70
C PRO A 161 -19.71 -16.33 -1.19
N VAL A 162 -19.12 -16.14 0.00
CA VAL A 162 -18.88 -14.83 0.59
C VAL A 162 -17.81 -14.08 -0.21
N THR A 163 -16.70 -14.74 -0.54
CA THR A 163 -15.62 -14.17 -1.36
C THR A 163 -16.13 -13.81 -2.75
N LEU A 164 -16.89 -14.70 -3.40
CA LEU A 164 -17.50 -14.44 -4.70
C LEU A 164 -18.41 -13.21 -4.66
N SER A 165 -19.31 -13.13 -3.70
CA SER A 165 -20.27 -12.02 -3.57
C SER A 165 -19.55 -10.67 -3.31
N ARG A 166 -18.52 -10.67 -2.47
CA ARG A 166 -17.72 -9.48 -2.16
C ARG A 166 -16.96 -9.01 -3.40
N LYS A 167 -16.16 -9.87 -4.03
CA LYS A 167 -15.35 -9.54 -5.22
C LYS A 167 -16.23 -9.10 -6.40
N PHE A 168 -17.35 -9.77 -6.64
CA PHE A 168 -18.28 -9.40 -7.69
C PHE A 168 -18.84 -7.99 -7.48
N ARG A 169 -19.20 -7.64 -6.22
CA ARG A 169 -19.69 -6.31 -5.87
C ARG A 169 -18.59 -5.25 -5.96
N GLU A 170 -17.36 -5.54 -5.58
CA GLU A 170 -16.21 -4.62 -5.69
C GLU A 170 -15.94 -4.25 -7.14
N ILE A 171 -16.06 -5.20 -8.08
CA ILE A 171 -15.78 -4.98 -9.51
C ILE A 171 -16.97 -4.33 -10.22
N THR A 172 -18.21 -4.75 -9.93
CA THR A 172 -19.39 -4.35 -10.70
C THR A 172 -20.23 -3.26 -10.05
N GLY A 173 -20.05 -3.03 -8.76
CA GLY A 173 -20.95 -2.19 -7.96
C GLY A 173 -22.30 -2.85 -7.61
N CYS A 174 -22.61 -4.04 -8.18
CA CYS A 174 -23.89 -4.72 -8.05
C CYS A 174 -23.76 -6.04 -7.28
N LYS A 175 -24.86 -6.50 -6.68
CA LYS A 175 -24.89 -7.83 -6.06
C LYS A 175 -24.98 -8.91 -7.15
N ILE A 176 -24.25 -10.02 -7.00
CA ILE A 176 -24.33 -11.15 -7.93
C ILE A 176 -25.76 -11.75 -8.02
N THR A 177 -26.52 -11.71 -6.93
CA THR A 177 -27.92 -12.15 -6.90
C THR A 177 -28.82 -11.35 -7.85
N THR A 178 -28.55 -10.07 -8.04
CA THR A 178 -29.25 -9.22 -9.01
C THR A 178 -28.91 -9.59 -10.46
N PHE A 179 -27.79 -10.23 -10.68
CA PHE A 179 -27.34 -10.71 -11.99
C PHE A 179 -27.95 -12.08 -12.34
N LEU A 180 -28.39 -12.83 -11.31
CA LEU A 180 -29.01 -14.15 -11.45
C LEU A 180 -30.56 -14.08 -11.50
N SER A 181 -31.14 -12.90 -11.25
CA SER A 181 -32.58 -12.64 -11.30
C SER A 181 -33.01 -12.20 -12.69
#